data_af9a3fa5a071de5305de957f0c860f97
#
_entry.id   af9a3fa5a071de5305de957f0c860f97
#
_cell.length_a   1.000
_cell.length_b   1.000
_cell.length_c   1.000
_cell.angle_alpha   90.00
_cell.angle_beta   90.00
_cell.angle_gamma   90.00
#
_symmetry.space_group_name_H-M   'P 1'
#
loop_
_entity.id
_entity.type
_entity.pdbx_description
1 polymer ?
#
loop_
_entity_poly.entity_id
_entity_poly.type
_entity_poly.pdbx_seq_one_letter_code
_entity_poly.pdbx_strand_id
1 'polypeptide(L)'
;MVTEFRKLDFSPHEIKEAVRLFQTEKKSVLPAGDILDISLSEEGSLTALVCIAANSSLQEKMVTLDASMLAAIIIYYCQNSGVPIAKNSEKELSKNGNGISLTISIAAK
;
A
#
# COMPACT_ATOMS: atom_id res chain seq x y z
N MET A 1 -16.56 -27.20 -3.48
CA MET A 1 -16.14 -25.94 -2.86
C MET A 1 -15.79 -24.93 -3.93
N VAL A 2 -16.32 -23.75 -3.85
CA VAL A 2 -16.03 -22.68 -4.80
C VAL A 2 -15.03 -21.71 -4.20
N THR A 3 -14.00 -21.36 -4.96
CA THR A 3 -13.02 -20.36 -4.54
C THR A 3 -13.15 -19.14 -5.45
N GLU A 4 -13.30 -17.99 -4.86
CA GLU A 4 -13.37 -16.74 -5.59
C GLU A 4 -12.05 -16.00 -5.53
N PHE A 5 -11.58 -15.52 -6.68
CA PHE A 5 -10.39 -14.70 -6.76
C PHE A 5 -10.74 -13.30 -7.26
N ARG A 6 -10.16 -12.31 -6.62
CA ARG A 6 -10.21 -10.93 -7.10
C ARG A 6 -8.79 -10.40 -7.20
N LYS A 7 -8.53 -9.67 -8.25
CA LYS A 7 -7.24 -9.00 -8.44
C LYS A 7 -7.48 -7.51 -8.58
N LEU A 8 -6.88 -6.74 -7.69
CA LEU A 8 -6.98 -5.28 -7.72
C LEU A 8 -5.61 -4.73 -8.06
N ASP A 9 -5.54 -3.95 -9.13
CA ASP A 9 -4.30 -3.35 -9.58
C ASP A 9 -4.27 -1.87 -9.19
N PHE A 10 -3.17 -1.45 -8.59
CA PHE A 10 -2.97 -0.08 -8.16
C PHE A 10 -1.83 0.54 -8.95
N SER A 11 -2.11 1.65 -9.60
CA SER A 11 -1.10 2.41 -10.33
C SER A 11 -0.14 3.10 -9.37
N PRO A 12 1.03 3.56 -9.83
CA PRO A 12 1.93 4.34 -8.98
C PRO A 12 1.25 5.56 -8.36
N HIS A 13 0.37 6.22 -9.10
CA HIS A 13 -0.39 7.35 -8.59
C HIS A 13 -1.31 6.95 -7.44
N GLU A 14 -2.01 5.83 -7.60
CA GLU A 14 -2.91 5.31 -6.57
C GLU A 14 -2.17 4.86 -5.31
N ILE A 15 -0.98 4.28 -5.48
CA ILE A 15 -0.12 3.91 -4.35
C ILE A 15 0.30 5.15 -3.58
N LYS A 16 0.67 6.21 -4.29
CA LYS A 16 1.04 7.49 -3.67
C LYS A 16 -0.14 8.08 -2.90
N GLU A 17 -1.34 8.04 -3.47
CA GLU A 17 -2.55 8.50 -2.80
C GLU A 17 -2.87 7.68 -1.56
N ALA A 18 -2.67 6.35 -1.63
CA ALA A 18 -2.88 5.46 -0.50
C ALA A 18 -1.93 5.78 0.66
N VAL A 19 -0.65 5.98 0.34
CA VAL A 19 0.37 6.34 1.35
C VAL A 19 0.06 7.70 1.95
N ARG A 20 -0.36 8.66 1.13
CA ARG A 20 -0.72 10.00 1.59
C ARG A 20 -1.93 9.96 2.54
N LEU A 21 -2.94 9.19 2.19
CA LEU A 21 -4.12 9.03 3.04
C LEU A 21 -3.73 8.42 4.39
N PHE A 22 -2.93 7.37 4.37
CA PHE A 22 -2.47 6.70 5.57
C PHE A 22 -1.63 7.65 6.45
N GLN A 23 -0.75 8.44 5.82
CA GLN A 23 0.06 9.44 6.48
C GLN A 23 -0.81 10.47 7.21
N THR A 24 -1.88 10.93 6.57
CA THR A 24 -2.79 11.93 7.13
C THR A 24 -3.61 11.36 8.27
N GLU A 25 -4.13 10.15 8.11
CA GLU A 25 -5.04 9.53 9.08
C GLU A 25 -4.31 8.82 10.22
N LYS A 26 -3.11 8.30 9.96
CA LYS A 26 -2.29 7.56 10.93
C LYS A 26 -0.98 8.28 11.17
N LYS A 27 -1.04 9.48 11.71
CA LYS A 27 0.09 10.40 11.84
C LYS A 27 1.29 9.84 12.61
N SER A 28 1.08 8.87 13.47
CA SER A 28 2.15 8.29 14.28
C SER A 28 3.00 7.27 13.53
N VAL A 29 2.58 6.82 12.35
CA VAL A 29 3.24 5.75 11.60
C VAL A 29 4.23 6.30 10.58
N LEU A 30 3.85 7.37 9.89
CA LEU A 30 4.69 7.96 8.84
C LEU A 30 4.99 9.42 9.17
N PRO A 31 6.22 9.90 8.85
CA PRO A 31 6.57 11.31 9.04
C PRO A 31 5.68 12.20 8.19
N ALA A 32 5.40 13.39 8.69
CA ALA A 32 4.67 14.40 7.92
C ALA A 32 5.58 14.98 6.83
N GLY A 33 4.98 15.40 5.72
CA GLY A 33 5.69 16.01 4.61
C GLY A 33 5.17 15.53 3.27
N ASP A 34 5.72 16.09 2.20
CA ASP A 34 5.33 15.72 0.85
C ASP A 34 6.01 14.43 0.41
N ILE A 35 5.25 13.53 -0.18
CA ILE A 35 5.78 12.29 -0.72
C ILE A 35 6.38 12.62 -2.09
N LEU A 36 7.69 12.51 -2.21
CA LEU A 36 8.42 12.83 -3.44
C LEU A 36 8.51 11.64 -4.37
N ASP A 37 8.73 10.46 -3.83
CA ASP A 37 8.94 9.26 -4.63
C ASP A 37 8.64 8.01 -3.82
N ILE A 38 8.22 6.95 -4.51
CA ILE A 38 8.01 5.63 -3.94
C ILE A 38 8.66 4.61 -4.87
N SER A 39 9.62 3.85 -4.35
CA SER A 39 10.30 2.80 -5.11
C SER A 39 9.91 1.44 -4.55
N LEU A 40 9.51 0.54 -5.43
CA LEU A 40 9.10 -0.81 -5.04
C LEU A 40 10.22 -1.81 -5.31
N SER A 41 10.38 -2.76 -4.41
CA SER A 41 11.32 -3.86 -4.55
C SER A 41 10.64 -5.16 -4.16
N GLU A 42 10.95 -6.24 -4.88
CA GLU A 42 10.36 -7.56 -4.66
C GLU A 42 11.45 -8.60 -4.41
N GLU A 43 12.56 -8.20 -3.82
CA GLU A 43 13.62 -9.12 -3.43
C GLU A 43 13.21 -9.84 -2.14
N GLY A 44 12.70 -11.06 -2.28
CA GLY A 44 12.09 -11.78 -1.19
C GLY A 44 10.63 -11.37 -1.04
N SER A 45 10.31 -10.49 -0.12
CA SER A 45 8.98 -9.93 0.02
C SER A 45 8.90 -8.54 -0.60
N LEU A 46 7.69 -8.11 -0.93
CA LEU A 46 7.46 -6.78 -1.49
C LEU A 46 7.71 -5.71 -0.44
N THR A 47 8.55 -4.75 -0.77
CA THR A 47 8.84 -3.60 0.09
C THR A 47 8.72 -2.31 -0.71
N ALA A 48 8.51 -1.20 -0.03
CA ALA A 48 8.50 0.13 -0.66
C ALA A 48 9.43 1.06 0.10
N LEU A 49 10.19 1.83 -0.65
CA LEU A 49 11.03 2.90 -0.11
C LEU A 49 10.36 4.21 -0.44
N VAL A 50 9.93 4.95 0.58
CA VAL A 50 9.21 6.21 0.43
C VAL A 50 10.13 7.35 0.79
N CYS A 51 10.25 8.31 -0.13
CA CYS A 51 11.01 9.52 0.10
C CYS A 51 10.06 10.66 0.46
N ILE A 52 10.24 11.24 1.64
CA ILE A 52 9.35 12.28 2.17
C ILE A 52 10.17 13.55 2.45
N ALA A 53 9.72 14.67 1.91
CA ALA A 53 10.31 15.98 2.20
C ALA A 53 9.57 16.61 3.37
N ALA A 54 10.31 16.89 4.45
CA ALA A 54 9.72 17.55 5.61
C ALA A 54 9.34 18.99 5.28
N ASN A 55 8.17 19.43 5.76
CA ASN A 55 7.61 20.74 5.41
C ASN A 55 8.46 21.93 5.88
N SER A 56 9.25 21.76 6.91
CA SER A 56 10.02 22.85 7.53
C SER A 56 11.52 22.71 7.35
N SER A 57 11.98 21.76 6.53
CA SER A 57 13.40 21.51 6.38
C SER A 57 13.68 21.06 4.93
N LEU A 58 14.91 21.28 4.49
CA LEU A 58 15.37 20.83 3.17
C LEU A 58 15.78 19.36 3.19
N GLN A 59 15.66 18.71 4.35
CA GLN A 59 16.05 17.31 4.49
C GLN A 59 14.94 16.38 4.06
N GLU A 60 15.32 15.36 3.29
CA GLU A 60 14.46 14.29 2.90
C GLU A 60 14.60 13.12 3.88
N LYS A 61 13.50 12.47 4.16
CA LYS A 61 13.50 11.25 4.98
C LYS A 61 13.12 10.06 4.12
N MET A 62 13.87 8.98 4.27
CA MET A 62 13.61 7.73 3.58
C MET A 62 12.95 6.76 4.57
N VAL A 63 11.79 6.25 4.20
CA VAL A 63 11.04 5.32 5.05
C VAL A 63 10.85 4.02 4.27
N THR A 64 11.22 2.90 4.89
CA THR A 64 11.02 1.58 4.29
C THR A 64 9.72 0.99 4.83
N LEU A 65 8.83 0.60 3.93
CA LEU A 65 7.56 -0.05 4.27
C LEU A 65 7.68 -1.53 3.91
N ASP A 66 7.49 -2.40 4.89
CA ASP A 66 7.50 -3.84 4.63
C ASP A 66 6.15 -4.29 4.03
N ALA A 67 6.07 -5.57 3.67
CA ALA A 67 4.87 -6.11 3.04
C ALA A 67 3.63 -5.97 3.92
N SER A 68 3.78 -6.16 5.23
CA SER A 68 2.65 -6.02 6.16
C SER A 68 2.13 -4.60 6.21
N MET A 69 3.03 -3.63 6.26
CA MET A 69 2.65 -2.22 6.27
C MET A 69 2.02 -1.81 4.96
N LEU A 70 2.58 -2.26 3.82
CA LEU A 70 2.01 -1.98 2.51
C LEU A 70 0.60 -2.56 2.39
N ALA A 71 0.40 -3.79 2.87
CA ALA A 71 -0.93 -4.41 2.86
C ALA A 71 -1.92 -3.58 3.68
N ALA A 72 -1.53 -3.14 4.86
CA ALA A 72 -2.38 -2.30 5.71
C ALA A 72 -2.74 -0.99 5.01
N ILE A 73 -1.78 -0.35 4.36
CA ILE A 73 -1.99 0.91 3.64
C ILE A 73 -2.96 0.72 2.47
N ILE A 74 -2.75 -0.32 1.68
CA ILE A 74 -3.61 -0.61 0.51
C ILE A 74 -5.03 -0.96 0.94
N ILE A 75 -5.18 -1.79 1.98
CA ILE A 75 -6.49 -2.17 2.50
C ILE A 75 -7.23 -0.95 3.05
N TYR A 76 -6.52 -0.10 3.79
CA TYR A 76 -7.09 1.14 4.33
C TYR A 76 -7.59 2.05 3.20
N TYR A 77 -6.80 2.17 2.13
CA TYR A 77 -7.18 2.93 0.95
C TYR A 77 -8.46 2.37 0.30
N CYS A 78 -8.54 1.05 0.16
CA CYS A 78 -9.73 0.39 -0.37
C CYS A 78 -10.96 0.67 0.47
N GLN A 79 -10.84 0.58 1.79
CA GLN A 79 -11.96 0.86 2.71
C GLN A 79 -12.46 2.29 2.57
N ASN A 80 -11.56 3.24 2.40
CA ASN A 80 -11.92 4.66 2.25
C ASN A 80 -12.40 5.01 0.84
N SER A 81 -12.10 4.17 -0.14
CA SER A 81 -12.52 4.38 -1.54
C SER A 81 -13.78 3.59 -1.90
N GLY A 82 -14.37 2.90 -0.94
CA GLY A 82 -15.58 2.12 -1.18
C GLY A 82 -15.35 0.80 -1.90
N VAL A 83 -14.12 0.28 -1.90
CA VAL A 83 -13.80 -1.02 -2.47
C VAL A 83 -13.92 -2.07 -1.35
N PRO A 84 -14.91 -2.97 -1.41
CA PRO A 84 -15.10 -3.94 -0.34
C PRO A 84 -14.03 -5.02 -0.36
N ILE A 85 -13.51 -5.35 0.83
CA ILE A 85 -12.56 -6.44 1.00
C ILE A 85 -13.06 -7.33 2.12
N ALA A 86 -13.25 -8.61 1.83
CA ALA A 86 -13.74 -9.57 2.82
C ALA A 86 -12.71 -9.80 3.92
N LYS A 87 -13.16 -9.77 5.17
CA LYS A 87 -12.27 -9.94 6.33
C LYS A 87 -11.61 -11.32 6.37
N ASN A 88 -12.33 -12.34 5.94
CA ASN A 88 -11.86 -13.72 6.00
C ASN A 88 -11.19 -14.18 4.71
N SER A 89 -10.76 -13.25 3.88
CA SER A 89 -10.05 -13.57 2.65
C SER A 89 -8.55 -13.62 2.88
N GLU A 90 -7.86 -14.43 2.08
CA GLU A 90 -6.40 -14.40 2.00
C GLU A 90 -6.00 -13.29 1.05
N LYS A 91 -4.99 -12.54 1.43
CA LYS A 91 -4.54 -11.38 0.68
C LYS A 91 -3.05 -11.50 0.38
N GLU A 92 -2.68 -11.24 -0.86
CA GLU A 92 -1.30 -11.29 -1.29
C GLU A 92 -0.98 -10.08 -2.15
N LEU A 93 0.15 -9.44 -1.85
CA LEU A 93 0.64 -8.32 -2.63
C LEU A 93 1.76 -8.78 -3.54
N SER A 94 1.76 -8.25 -4.76
CA SER A 94 2.85 -8.47 -5.70
C SER A 94 3.12 -7.19 -6.48
N LYS A 95 4.35 -7.08 -6.99
CA LYS A 95 4.72 -5.97 -7.84
C LYS A 95 4.17 -6.22 -9.25
N ASN A 96 3.57 -5.21 -9.85
CA ASN A 96 3.02 -5.28 -11.19
C ASN A 96 3.53 -4.06 -11.99
N GLY A 97 4.64 -4.25 -12.72
CA GLY A 97 5.30 -3.11 -13.35
C GLY A 97 5.77 -2.13 -12.30
N ASN A 98 5.30 -0.89 -12.37
CA ASN A 98 5.59 0.14 -11.36
C ASN A 98 4.48 0.24 -10.31
N GLY A 99 3.50 -0.63 -10.38
CA GLY A 99 2.36 -0.64 -9.46
C GLY A 99 2.34 -1.87 -8.57
N ILE A 100 1.24 -2.04 -7.86
CA ILE A 100 1.02 -3.16 -6.95
C ILE A 100 -0.28 -3.86 -7.32
N SER A 101 -0.28 -5.19 -7.29
CA SER A 101 -1.49 -5.99 -7.40
C SER A 101 -1.81 -6.59 -6.04
N LEU A 102 -3.06 -6.45 -5.62
CA LEU A 102 -3.59 -7.13 -4.45
C LEU A 102 -4.48 -8.27 -4.91
N THR A 103 -4.08 -9.49 -4.62
CA THR A 103 -4.87 -10.68 -4.93
C THR A 103 -5.62 -11.11 -3.69
N ILE A 104 -6.92 -11.28 -3.82
CA ILE A 104 -7.80 -11.67 -2.72
C ILE A 104 -8.43 -13.01 -3.07
N SER A 105 -8.26 -13.99 -2.18
CA SER A 105 -8.83 -15.33 -2.34
C SER A 105 -9.86 -15.58 -1.25
N ILE A 106 -11.05 -15.96 -1.64
CA ILE A 106 -12.13 -16.29 -0.72
C ILE A 106 -12.57 -17.72 -0.99
N ALA A 107 -12.38 -18.59 0.00
CA ALA A 107 -12.85 -19.96 -0.09
C ALA A 107 -14.30 -20.02 0.38
N ALA A 108 -15.21 -20.47 -0.48
CA ALA A 108 -16.59 -20.69 -0.12
C ALA A 108 -16.72 -22.03 0.60
N LYS A 109 -17.51 -22.04 1.65
CA LYS A 109 -17.80 -23.25 2.42
C LYS A 109 -19.13 -23.85 2.01
#